data_c113b1015e6126bbbcbe951928175f21
#
_entry.id   c113b1015e6126bbbcbe951928175f21
#
_cell.length_a   1.000
_cell.length_b   1.000
_cell.length_c   1.000
_cell.angle_alpha   90.00
_cell.angle_beta   90.00
_cell.angle_gamma   90.00
#
_symmetry.space_group_name_H-M   'P 1'
#
loop_
_entity.id
_entity.type
_entity.pdbx_description
1 polymer ?
#
loop_
_entity_poly.entity_id
_entity_poly.type
_entity_poly.pdbx_seq_one_letter_code
_entity_poly.pdbx_strand_id
1 'polypeptide(L)'
;MSDGGTDELRVARPHPMGANGRPIRKDEIELTDRGLYVESWMPERRSRRRPLLFIHGELAGSWIWERYLSYFAGHGWEGHALNLRNHYWSEPTDIAEVGFELYIDDVASVVQRLGSSVALIGHGMGGLLALKAAEREPVSAVVLLDSELPRDLRPPARPHELRAIPDVYGRDHIGWETLPERLQRDNRDLTISDIVRLQHLFGQKPHESGLAKRQIRAGVAVDRSRLVGVPILVVGAGLAGTRSAAGAERLADWLGGTYEPFGAHSHYGLVIGESSFQQVADGVRAFLESHRL
;
A
#
# COMPACT_ATOMS: atom_id res chain seq x y z
N MET A 1 -23.16 -49.75 -29.58
CA MET A 1 -23.30 -48.29 -29.57
C MET A 1 -22.27 -47.78 -28.56
N SER A 2 -21.15 -47.37 -29.08
CA SER A 2 -19.99 -46.91 -28.31
C SER A 2 -20.17 -45.44 -27.99
N ASP A 3 -20.23 -45.15 -26.72
CA ASP A 3 -20.30 -43.79 -26.17
C ASP A 3 -18.91 -43.18 -26.27
N GLY A 4 -18.73 -42.22 -27.20
CA GLY A 4 -17.50 -41.52 -27.44
C GLY A 4 -17.39 -40.33 -26.45
N GLY A 5 -16.79 -40.58 -25.29
CA GLY A 5 -16.41 -39.51 -24.37
C GLY A 5 -15.40 -38.59 -25.02
N THR A 6 -15.82 -37.36 -25.33
CA THR A 6 -14.94 -36.28 -25.69
C THR A 6 -14.07 -35.90 -24.49
N ASP A 7 -12.84 -36.39 -24.51
CA ASP A 7 -11.78 -35.95 -23.60
C ASP A 7 -11.41 -34.51 -23.99
N GLU A 8 -12.12 -33.54 -23.37
CA GLU A 8 -11.76 -32.09 -23.49
C GLU A 8 -10.38 -31.96 -22.88
N LEU A 9 -9.37 -31.82 -23.72
CA LEU A 9 -8.04 -31.41 -23.38
C LEU A 9 -8.15 -30.08 -22.56
N ARG A 10 -8.16 -30.20 -21.25
CA ARG A 10 -7.91 -29.06 -20.36
C ARG A 10 -6.50 -28.56 -20.64
N VAL A 11 -6.42 -27.61 -21.54
CA VAL A 11 -5.18 -26.81 -21.71
C VAL A 11 -4.92 -26.18 -20.34
N ALA A 12 -3.96 -26.73 -19.62
CA ALA A 12 -3.51 -26.16 -18.35
C ALA A 12 -3.10 -24.71 -18.62
N ARG A 13 -3.83 -23.75 -18.05
CA ARG A 13 -3.43 -22.34 -18.15
C ARG A 13 -2.04 -22.25 -17.52
N PRO A 14 -1.07 -21.61 -18.20
CA PRO A 14 0.27 -21.47 -17.63
C PRO A 14 0.13 -20.77 -16.27
N HIS A 15 0.76 -21.34 -15.24
CA HIS A 15 0.79 -20.73 -13.91
C HIS A 15 1.45 -19.34 -14.05
N PRO A 16 0.89 -18.30 -13.45
CA PRO A 16 1.55 -17.01 -13.43
C PRO A 16 2.93 -17.16 -12.79
N MET A 17 3.91 -16.43 -13.33
CA MET A 17 5.30 -16.47 -12.86
C MET A 17 5.60 -15.26 -11.99
N GLY A 18 6.23 -15.49 -10.85
CA GLY A 18 6.79 -14.42 -10.03
C GLY A 18 7.97 -13.73 -10.70
N ALA A 19 8.36 -12.57 -10.18
CA ALA A 19 9.44 -11.75 -10.73
C ALA A 19 10.78 -12.49 -10.89
N ASN A 20 11.02 -13.55 -10.12
CA ASN A 20 12.22 -14.40 -10.19
C ASN A 20 12.02 -15.67 -11.04
N GLY A 21 10.97 -15.74 -11.85
CA GLY A 21 10.67 -16.89 -12.70
C GLY A 21 10.15 -18.14 -11.98
N ARG A 22 9.78 -18.04 -10.71
CA ARG A 22 9.14 -19.16 -9.98
C ARG A 22 7.64 -19.12 -10.14
N PRO A 23 6.96 -20.30 -10.24
CA PRO A 23 5.52 -20.35 -10.29
C PRO A 23 4.88 -19.74 -9.04
N ILE A 24 3.82 -18.98 -9.23
CA ILE A 24 3.03 -18.34 -8.18
C ILE A 24 1.55 -18.64 -8.39
N ARG A 25 0.76 -18.49 -7.33
CA ARG A 25 -0.70 -18.60 -7.37
C ARG A 25 -1.32 -17.25 -7.04
N LYS A 26 -2.28 -16.84 -7.85
CA LYS A 26 -3.14 -15.69 -7.57
C LYS A 26 -4.46 -16.18 -7.00
N ASP A 27 -4.96 -15.49 -6.00
CA ASP A 27 -6.22 -15.77 -5.34
C ASP A 27 -6.91 -14.45 -4.97
N GLU A 28 -8.18 -14.51 -4.65
CA GLU A 28 -8.99 -13.36 -4.26
C GLU A 28 -9.70 -13.71 -2.95
N ILE A 29 -9.70 -12.77 -2.02
CA ILE A 29 -10.42 -12.90 -0.76
C ILE A 29 -11.46 -11.79 -0.72
N GLU A 30 -12.72 -12.18 -0.71
CA GLU A 30 -13.82 -11.27 -0.41
C GLU A 30 -14.20 -11.38 1.06
N LEU A 31 -14.16 -10.26 1.77
CA LEU A 31 -14.72 -10.12 3.11
C LEU A 31 -16.16 -9.63 2.94
N THR A 32 -17.07 -10.54 2.63
CA THR A 32 -18.47 -10.22 2.25
C THR A 32 -19.25 -9.51 3.36
N ASP A 33 -18.91 -9.74 4.62
CA ASP A 33 -19.47 -9.03 5.78
C ASP A 33 -19.00 -7.58 5.90
N ARG A 34 -17.93 -7.22 5.19
CA ARG A 34 -17.34 -5.88 5.18
C ARG A 34 -17.32 -5.22 3.80
N GLY A 35 -17.67 -5.94 2.74
CA GLY A 35 -17.58 -5.47 1.36
C GLY A 35 -16.14 -5.16 0.92
N LEU A 36 -15.14 -5.80 1.54
CA LEU A 36 -13.73 -5.57 1.22
C LEU A 36 -13.20 -6.64 0.27
N TYR A 37 -12.39 -6.23 -0.68
CA TYR A 37 -11.68 -7.09 -1.61
C TYR A 37 -10.17 -7.07 -1.30
N VAL A 38 -9.57 -8.26 -1.26
CA VAL A 38 -8.13 -8.45 -1.03
C VAL A 38 -7.57 -9.32 -2.13
N GLU A 39 -6.66 -8.77 -2.92
CA GLU A 39 -5.90 -9.50 -3.92
C GLU A 39 -4.73 -10.23 -3.26
N SER A 40 -4.60 -11.55 -3.50
CA SER A 40 -3.63 -12.40 -2.83
C SER A 40 -2.74 -13.12 -3.84
N TRP A 41 -1.42 -12.98 -3.69
CA TRP A 41 -0.46 -13.72 -4.49
C TRP A 41 0.44 -14.53 -3.57
N MET A 42 0.55 -15.82 -3.88
CA MET A 42 1.20 -16.78 -3.01
C MET A 42 2.26 -17.58 -3.76
N PRO A 43 3.31 -18.04 -3.08
CA PRO A 43 4.22 -19.03 -3.67
C PRO A 43 3.45 -20.32 -3.96
N GLU A 44 3.86 -21.07 -4.98
CA GLU A 44 3.26 -22.37 -5.32
C GLU A 44 3.28 -23.33 -4.11
N ARG A 45 4.38 -23.31 -3.36
CA ARG A 45 4.52 -24.07 -2.11
C ARG A 45 4.55 -23.12 -0.94
N ARG A 46 3.65 -23.31 0.01
CA ARG A 46 3.62 -22.53 1.25
C ARG A 46 4.99 -22.58 1.95
N SER A 47 5.46 -21.41 2.35
CA SER A 47 6.64 -21.27 3.19
C SER A 47 6.23 -21.09 4.66
N ARG A 48 7.23 -21.01 5.56
CA ARG A 48 7.01 -20.64 6.95
C ARG A 48 7.13 -19.15 7.20
N ARG A 49 7.26 -18.34 6.13
CA ARG A 49 7.37 -16.89 6.22
C ARG A 49 6.04 -16.29 6.67
N ARG A 50 6.12 -15.16 7.36
CA ARG A 50 4.93 -14.43 7.80
C ARG A 50 4.22 -13.80 6.60
N PRO A 51 2.88 -13.82 6.54
CA PRO A 51 2.16 -13.16 5.45
C PRO A 51 2.38 -11.65 5.47
N LEU A 52 2.30 -11.01 4.31
CA LEU A 52 2.45 -9.58 4.12
C LEU A 52 1.09 -8.97 3.76
N LEU A 53 0.68 -7.90 4.42
CA LEU A 53 -0.49 -7.11 4.06
C LEU A 53 -0.03 -5.75 3.52
N PHE A 54 -0.36 -5.49 2.26
CA PHE A 54 -0.07 -4.25 1.56
C PHE A 54 -1.26 -3.31 1.61
N ILE A 55 -1.03 -2.06 2.04
CA ILE A 55 -2.06 -1.04 2.28
C ILE A 55 -1.74 0.17 1.42
N HIS A 56 -2.61 0.45 0.46
CA HIS A 56 -2.43 1.54 -0.49
C HIS A 56 -2.69 2.93 0.11
N GLY A 57 -2.22 3.96 -0.59
CA GLY A 57 -2.49 5.37 -0.28
C GLY A 57 -3.74 5.90 -0.98
N GLU A 58 -3.87 7.22 -0.97
CA GLU A 58 -5.00 7.94 -1.58
C GLU A 58 -5.17 7.57 -3.06
N LEU A 59 -6.43 7.46 -3.51
CA LEU A 59 -6.84 7.19 -4.90
C LEU A 59 -6.27 5.91 -5.53
N ALA A 60 -5.59 5.09 -4.75
CA ALA A 60 -4.99 3.85 -5.22
C ALA A 60 -5.88 2.62 -4.91
N GLY A 61 -5.35 1.43 -5.10
CA GLY A 61 -5.96 0.14 -4.82
C GLY A 61 -4.91 -0.96 -4.83
N SER A 62 -5.32 -2.22 -4.78
CA SER A 62 -4.40 -3.38 -4.80
C SER A 62 -3.44 -3.36 -5.99
N TRP A 63 -3.87 -2.81 -7.12
CA TRP A 63 -3.10 -2.72 -8.37
C TRP A 63 -1.74 -2.02 -8.23
N ILE A 64 -1.58 -1.09 -7.25
CA ILE A 64 -0.30 -0.40 -7.02
C ILE A 64 0.77 -1.37 -6.52
N TRP A 65 0.36 -2.49 -5.93
CA TRP A 65 1.21 -3.50 -5.32
C TRP A 65 1.54 -4.69 -6.23
N GLU A 66 1.06 -4.72 -7.48
CA GLU A 66 1.22 -5.85 -8.40
C GLU A 66 2.69 -6.31 -8.53
N ARG A 67 3.64 -5.35 -8.63
CA ARG A 67 5.08 -5.65 -8.69
C ARG A 67 5.59 -6.25 -7.38
N TYR A 68 5.17 -5.71 -6.24
CA TYR A 68 5.52 -6.22 -4.91
C TYR A 68 4.93 -7.60 -4.66
N LEU A 69 3.67 -7.82 -4.98
CA LEU A 69 3.01 -9.10 -4.85
C LEU A 69 3.75 -10.18 -5.66
N SER A 70 4.10 -9.87 -6.92
CA SER A 70 4.88 -10.75 -7.78
C SER A 70 6.27 -11.03 -7.21
N TYR A 71 6.96 -9.99 -6.75
CA TYR A 71 8.30 -10.10 -6.18
C TYR A 71 8.30 -10.97 -4.91
N PHE A 72 7.46 -10.66 -3.94
CA PHE A 72 7.43 -11.36 -2.67
C PHE A 72 6.92 -12.78 -2.78
N ALA A 73 5.89 -13.04 -3.61
CA ALA A 73 5.42 -14.40 -3.89
C ALA A 73 6.53 -15.26 -4.53
N GLY A 74 7.28 -14.71 -5.48
CA GLY A 74 8.46 -15.35 -6.05
C GLY A 74 9.56 -15.65 -5.03
N HIS A 75 9.67 -14.87 -3.95
CA HIS A 75 10.65 -15.07 -2.87
C HIS A 75 10.06 -15.87 -1.68
N GLY A 76 8.85 -16.41 -1.81
CA GLY A 76 8.27 -17.34 -0.84
C GLY A 76 7.40 -16.70 0.24
N TRP A 77 6.98 -15.44 0.11
CA TRP A 77 5.99 -14.81 0.97
C TRP A 77 4.58 -14.90 0.40
N GLU A 78 3.60 -15.08 1.26
CA GLU A 78 2.20 -14.83 0.92
C GLU A 78 1.95 -13.32 1.01
N GLY A 79 1.59 -12.68 -0.11
CA GLY A 79 1.30 -11.25 -0.21
C GLY A 79 -0.18 -11.00 -0.42
N HIS A 80 -0.76 -10.10 0.36
CA HIS A 80 -2.16 -9.72 0.33
C HIS A 80 -2.25 -8.20 0.16
N ALA A 81 -2.94 -7.70 -0.86
CA ALA A 81 -3.16 -6.29 -1.11
C ALA A 81 -4.63 -5.93 -0.93
N LEU A 82 -4.90 -5.14 0.11
CA LEU A 82 -6.24 -4.66 0.43
C LEU A 82 -6.68 -3.56 -0.53
N ASN A 83 -7.93 -3.60 -0.98
CA ASN A 83 -8.66 -2.42 -1.42
C ASN A 83 -9.50 -1.89 -0.25
N LEU A 84 -9.22 -0.68 0.21
CA LEU A 84 -10.04 0.00 1.22
C LEU A 84 -11.47 0.16 0.70
N ARG A 85 -12.45 0.35 1.58
CA ARG A 85 -13.83 0.59 1.18
C ARG A 85 -13.95 1.66 0.10
N ASN A 86 -14.87 1.49 -0.84
CA ASN A 86 -15.06 2.33 -2.01
C ASN A 86 -13.88 2.34 -3.01
N HIS A 87 -12.78 1.65 -2.74
CA HIS A 87 -11.65 1.59 -3.66
C HIS A 87 -11.71 0.32 -4.51
N TYR A 88 -11.42 0.48 -5.80
CA TYR A 88 -11.28 -0.55 -6.81
C TYR A 88 -12.40 -1.61 -6.78
N TRP A 89 -12.16 -2.83 -6.28
CA TRP A 89 -13.12 -3.93 -6.23
C TRP A 89 -13.90 -4.03 -4.91
N SER A 90 -13.52 -3.26 -3.89
CA SER A 90 -14.31 -3.18 -2.67
C SER A 90 -15.66 -2.50 -2.92
N GLU A 91 -16.67 -2.87 -2.14
CA GLU A 91 -18.02 -2.36 -2.32
C GLU A 91 -18.09 -0.84 -2.27
N PRO A 92 -18.89 -0.21 -3.16
CA PRO A 92 -19.15 1.21 -3.12
C PRO A 92 -19.83 1.62 -1.81
N THR A 93 -19.45 2.78 -1.28
CA THR A 93 -20.07 3.42 -0.13
C THR A 93 -20.16 4.92 -0.37
N ASP A 94 -20.91 5.67 0.44
CA ASP A 94 -20.86 7.11 0.42
C ASP A 94 -19.48 7.58 0.95
N ILE A 95 -18.57 7.86 0.03
CA ILE A 95 -17.19 8.20 0.35
C ILE A 95 -17.08 9.53 1.12
N ALA A 96 -18.04 10.43 1.00
CA ALA A 96 -18.05 11.69 1.74
C ALA A 96 -18.17 11.48 3.27
N GLU A 97 -18.83 10.38 3.67
CA GLU A 97 -19.04 10.01 5.08
C GLU A 97 -17.93 9.12 5.64
N VAL A 98 -16.96 8.71 4.80
CA VAL A 98 -15.87 7.84 5.24
C VAL A 98 -14.79 8.64 5.98
N GLY A 99 -14.75 8.51 7.29
CA GLY A 99 -13.66 9.03 8.11
C GLY A 99 -12.44 8.10 8.13
N PHE A 100 -11.31 8.62 8.58
CA PHE A 100 -10.04 7.87 8.67
C PHE A 100 -10.16 6.63 9.57
N GLU A 101 -11.00 6.69 10.60
CA GLU A 101 -11.28 5.58 11.51
C GLU A 101 -11.88 4.37 10.78
N LEU A 102 -12.77 4.59 9.82
CA LEU A 102 -13.36 3.51 9.02
C LEU A 102 -12.32 2.80 8.14
N TYR A 103 -11.32 3.52 7.64
CA TYR A 103 -10.20 2.90 6.93
C TYR A 103 -9.30 2.09 7.87
N ILE A 104 -9.11 2.53 9.13
CA ILE A 104 -8.41 1.73 10.13
C ILE A 104 -9.15 0.42 10.40
N ASP A 105 -10.49 0.47 10.51
CA ASP A 105 -11.33 -0.71 10.72
C ASP A 105 -11.24 -1.69 9.55
N ASP A 106 -11.11 -1.19 8.31
CA ASP A 106 -10.86 -2.04 7.13
C ASP A 106 -9.56 -2.81 7.28
N VAL A 107 -8.47 -2.12 7.59
CA VAL A 107 -7.16 -2.76 7.76
C VAL A 107 -7.18 -3.76 8.91
N ALA A 108 -7.73 -3.37 10.07
CA ALA A 108 -7.82 -4.24 11.24
C ALA A 108 -8.61 -5.52 10.96
N SER A 109 -9.71 -5.43 10.20
CA SER A 109 -10.52 -6.58 9.81
C SER A 109 -9.72 -7.59 8.97
N VAL A 110 -8.89 -7.09 8.04
CA VAL A 110 -8.03 -7.95 7.22
C VAL A 110 -6.91 -8.57 8.06
N VAL A 111 -6.31 -7.81 8.98
CA VAL A 111 -5.30 -8.34 9.93
C VAL A 111 -5.91 -9.49 10.75
N GLN A 112 -7.10 -9.30 11.32
CA GLN A 112 -7.82 -10.35 12.06
C GLN A 112 -8.07 -11.59 11.19
N ARG A 113 -8.42 -11.41 9.93
CA ARG A 113 -8.70 -12.50 8.98
C ARG A 113 -7.43 -13.28 8.61
N LEU A 114 -6.29 -12.59 8.45
CA LEU A 114 -5.00 -13.19 8.12
C LEU A 114 -4.31 -13.82 9.35
N GLY A 115 -4.66 -13.37 10.53
CA GLY A 115 -4.10 -13.84 11.80
C GLY A 115 -2.93 -12.99 12.32
N SER A 116 -2.57 -13.20 13.57
CA SER A 116 -1.70 -12.34 14.41
C SER A 116 -0.22 -12.28 14.02
N SER A 117 0.15 -12.77 12.86
CA SER A 117 1.57 -12.84 12.45
C SER A 117 1.86 -12.07 11.18
N VAL A 118 0.92 -11.27 10.70
CA VAL A 118 1.06 -10.51 9.46
C VAL A 118 2.05 -9.33 9.65
N ALA A 119 2.87 -9.06 8.62
CA ALA A 119 3.64 -7.81 8.54
C ALA A 119 2.88 -6.82 7.66
N LEU A 120 2.78 -5.56 8.11
CA LEU A 120 2.06 -4.50 7.39
C LEU A 120 3.04 -3.69 6.54
N ILE A 121 2.69 -3.43 5.29
CA ILE A 121 3.46 -2.59 4.36
C ILE A 121 2.52 -1.52 3.82
N GLY A 122 2.71 -0.28 4.24
CA GLY A 122 1.83 0.82 3.88
C GLY A 122 2.52 1.93 3.10
N HIS A 123 1.86 2.46 2.07
CA HIS A 123 2.34 3.56 1.25
C HIS A 123 1.50 4.83 1.48
N GLY A 124 2.14 5.96 1.68
CA GLY A 124 1.44 7.24 1.85
C GLY A 124 0.46 7.22 3.03
N MET A 125 -0.82 7.43 2.77
CA MET A 125 -1.91 7.27 3.76
C MET A 125 -1.92 5.86 4.35
N GLY A 126 -1.66 4.83 3.53
CA GLY A 126 -1.60 3.44 3.96
C GLY A 126 -0.54 3.16 5.03
N GLY A 127 0.55 3.95 5.06
CA GLY A 127 1.55 3.87 6.12
C GLY A 127 1.00 4.32 7.48
N LEU A 128 0.25 5.41 7.51
CA LEU A 128 -0.40 5.86 8.75
C LEU A 128 -1.50 4.90 9.19
N LEU A 129 -2.23 4.30 8.24
CA LEU A 129 -3.20 3.24 8.51
C LEU A 129 -2.52 1.99 9.10
N ALA A 130 -1.35 1.60 8.58
CA ALA A 130 -0.57 0.49 9.11
C ALA A 130 -0.16 0.71 10.58
N LEU A 131 0.31 1.92 10.92
CA LEU A 131 0.61 2.28 12.32
C LEU A 131 -0.62 2.18 13.21
N LYS A 132 -1.76 2.72 12.77
CA LYS A 132 -3.00 2.69 13.54
C LYS A 132 -3.57 1.29 13.70
N ALA A 133 -3.47 0.44 12.69
CA ALA A 133 -3.86 -0.96 12.79
C ALA A 133 -2.95 -1.73 13.75
N ALA A 134 -1.64 -1.48 13.72
CA ALA A 134 -0.68 -2.10 14.63
C ALA A 134 -0.86 -1.68 16.11
N GLU A 135 -1.51 -0.53 16.38
CA GLU A 135 -1.92 -0.17 17.74
C GLU A 135 -3.06 -1.07 18.28
N ARG A 136 -3.84 -1.68 17.39
CA ARG A 136 -5.06 -2.44 17.74
C ARG A 136 -4.87 -3.94 17.66
N GLU A 137 -4.12 -4.36 16.67
CA GLU A 137 -3.94 -5.76 16.33
C GLU A 137 -2.48 -6.17 16.45
N PRO A 138 -2.18 -7.37 16.93
CA PRO A 138 -0.82 -7.88 17.00
C PRO A 138 -0.30 -8.13 15.56
N VAL A 139 0.84 -7.50 15.25
CA VAL A 139 1.52 -7.62 13.94
C VAL A 139 2.97 -8.01 14.14
N SER A 140 3.59 -8.60 13.10
CA SER A 140 4.99 -9.05 13.18
C SER A 140 6.00 -7.97 12.82
N ALA A 141 5.62 -7.00 11.98
CA ALA A 141 6.42 -5.82 11.63
C ALA A 141 5.55 -4.76 10.94
N VAL A 142 6.08 -3.54 10.82
CA VAL A 142 5.48 -2.45 10.03
C VAL A 142 6.53 -1.85 9.11
N VAL A 143 6.21 -1.73 7.81
CA VAL A 143 7.02 -1.05 6.80
C VAL A 143 6.25 0.16 6.28
N LEU A 144 6.85 1.32 6.32
CA LEU A 144 6.27 2.60 5.95
C LEU A 144 6.97 3.15 4.72
N LEU A 145 6.31 3.13 3.56
CA LEU A 145 6.85 3.67 2.31
C LEU A 145 6.32 5.10 2.11
N ASP A 146 7.17 6.08 2.31
CA ASP A 146 6.86 7.52 2.23
C ASP A 146 5.51 7.87 2.88
N SER A 147 5.36 7.43 4.14
CA SER A 147 4.12 7.50 4.92
C SER A 147 3.70 8.93 5.25
N GLU A 148 2.39 9.16 5.42
CA GLU A 148 1.88 10.33 6.13
C GLU A 148 2.45 10.37 7.56
N LEU A 149 2.72 11.59 8.04
CA LEU A 149 3.26 11.80 9.38
C LEU A 149 2.14 11.84 10.44
N PRO A 150 2.38 11.25 11.63
CA PRO A 150 1.53 11.44 12.80
C PRO A 150 1.43 12.91 13.23
N ARG A 151 0.42 13.22 14.04
CA ARG A 151 0.17 14.56 14.57
C ARG A 151 1.42 15.17 15.22
N ASP A 152 2.16 14.39 15.99
CA ASP A 152 3.30 14.87 16.78
C ASP A 152 4.51 15.32 15.91
N LEU A 153 4.54 14.90 14.65
CA LEU A 153 5.63 15.17 13.71
C LEU A 153 5.26 16.16 12.60
N ARG A 154 4.05 16.68 12.60
CA ARG A 154 3.59 17.64 11.57
C ARG A 154 3.19 18.98 12.17
N PRO A 155 3.36 20.08 11.40
CA PRO A 155 2.85 21.37 11.85
C PRO A 155 1.32 21.33 11.92
N PRO A 156 0.70 22.06 12.86
CA PRO A 156 -0.75 22.19 12.93
C PRO A 156 -1.33 22.70 11.62
N ALA A 157 -2.40 22.07 11.15
CA ALA A 157 -3.10 22.53 9.96
C ALA A 157 -3.85 23.84 10.25
N ARG A 158 -3.79 24.78 9.30
CA ARG A 158 -4.53 26.04 9.42
C ARG A 158 -6.00 25.81 9.04
N PRO A 159 -6.96 26.48 9.70
CA PRO A 159 -8.38 26.25 9.44
C PRO A 159 -8.80 26.42 7.98
N HIS A 160 -8.18 27.34 7.23
CA HIS A 160 -8.51 27.56 5.83
C HIS A 160 -7.99 26.41 4.93
N GLU A 161 -6.87 25.75 5.28
CA GLU A 161 -6.38 24.57 4.56
C GLU A 161 -7.35 23.39 4.69
N LEU A 162 -7.91 23.20 5.89
CA LEU A 162 -8.91 22.15 6.11
C LEU A 162 -10.21 22.43 5.34
N ARG A 163 -10.66 23.69 5.31
CA ARG A 163 -11.88 24.08 4.56
C ARG A 163 -11.71 24.01 3.04
N ALA A 164 -10.48 24.10 2.55
CA ALA A 164 -10.17 23.97 1.11
C ALA A 164 -10.26 22.52 0.60
N ILE A 165 -10.32 21.53 1.48
CA ILE A 165 -10.46 20.12 1.11
C ILE A 165 -11.95 19.85 0.85
N PRO A 166 -12.37 19.50 -0.38
CA PRO A 166 -13.77 19.18 -0.68
C PRO A 166 -14.19 17.88 0.03
N ASP A 167 -15.50 17.62 0.12
CA ASP A 167 -15.99 16.39 0.78
C ASP A 167 -15.61 15.13 0.01
N VAL A 168 -15.50 15.25 -1.30
CA VAL A 168 -15.02 14.21 -2.20
C VAL A 168 -14.04 14.83 -3.19
N TYR A 169 -12.90 14.18 -3.43
CA TYR A 169 -11.90 14.69 -4.36
C TYR A 169 -11.33 13.57 -5.26
N GLY A 170 -10.74 14.00 -6.35
CA GLY A 170 -10.10 13.13 -7.35
C GLY A 170 -8.63 13.48 -7.58
N ARG A 171 -8.08 12.95 -8.66
CA ARG A 171 -6.67 13.15 -9.06
C ARG A 171 -6.30 14.61 -9.36
N ASP A 172 -7.29 15.44 -9.70
CA ASP A 172 -7.14 16.90 -9.88
C ASP A 172 -6.66 17.57 -8.59
N HIS A 173 -7.27 17.20 -7.46
CA HIS A 173 -6.94 17.76 -6.15
C HIS A 173 -5.52 17.42 -5.67
N ILE A 174 -4.98 16.28 -6.08
CA ILE A 174 -3.60 15.88 -5.78
C ILE A 174 -2.59 16.28 -6.87
N GLY A 175 -3.02 17.06 -7.88
CA GLY A 175 -2.17 17.58 -8.94
C GLY A 175 -1.83 16.59 -10.05
N TRP A 176 -2.52 15.45 -10.15
CA TRP A 176 -2.27 14.41 -11.16
C TRP A 176 -3.13 14.56 -12.44
N GLU A 177 -3.95 15.60 -12.54
CA GLU A 177 -4.68 15.95 -13.74
C GLU A 177 -3.94 17.02 -14.56
N THR A 178 -2.80 16.65 -15.11
CA THR A 178 -1.95 17.52 -15.93
C THR A 178 -1.20 16.69 -16.98
N LEU A 179 -0.40 17.34 -17.84
CA LEU A 179 0.38 16.64 -18.86
C LEU A 179 1.41 15.68 -18.24
N PRO A 180 1.56 14.45 -18.76
CA PRO A 180 2.51 13.48 -18.24
C PRO A 180 3.95 13.98 -18.18
N GLU A 181 4.38 14.77 -19.14
CA GLU A 181 5.73 15.34 -19.20
C GLU A 181 5.98 16.35 -18.06
N ARG A 182 4.92 17.00 -17.58
CA ARG A 182 5.00 17.89 -16.41
C ARG A 182 5.17 17.09 -15.13
N LEU A 183 4.40 16.03 -14.95
CA LEU A 183 4.52 15.12 -13.82
C LEU A 183 5.88 14.44 -13.76
N GLN A 184 6.45 14.09 -14.92
CA GLN A 184 7.76 13.44 -15.00
C GLN A 184 8.90 14.33 -14.47
N ARG A 185 8.78 15.64 -14.51
CA ARG A 185 9.81 16.54 -13.94
C ARG A 185 10.01 16.34 -12.45
N ASP A 186 8.92 16.06 -11.73
CA ASP A 186 8.91 15.84 -10.29
C ASP A 186 9.05 14.33 -9.94
N ASN A 187 8.85 13.44 -10.92
CA ASN A 187 8.92 11.99 -10.78
C ASN A 187 9.89 11.41 -11.82
N ARG A 188 11.17 11.80 -11.73
CA ARG A 188 12.20 11.48 -12.73
C ARG A 188 12.53 9.99 -12.84
N ASP A 189 12.20 9.24 -11.83
CA ASP A 189 12.33 7.79 -11.73
C ASP A 189 11.14 7.02 -12.35
N LEU A 190 10.12 7.76 -12.84
CA LEU A 190 8.99 7.19 -13.58
C LEU A 190 9.14 7.47 -15.07
N THR A 191 8.78 6.48 -15.89
CA THR A 191 8.62 6.67 -17.34
C THR A 191 7.31 7.41 -17.64
N ILE A 192 7.19 8.01 -18.82
CA ILE A 192 5.91 8.57 -19.30
C ILE A 192 4.81 7.50 -19.29
N SER A 193 5.13 6.26 -19.63
CA SER A 193 4.20 5.13 -19.61
C SER A 193 3.69 4.84 -18.19
N ASP A 194 4.57 4.85 -17.18
CA ASP A 194 4.17 4.68 -15.76
C ASP A 194 3.20 5.80 -15.36
N ILE A 195 3.50 7.04 -15.72
CA ILE A 195 2.67 8.20 -15.38
C ILE A 195 1.30 8.13 -16.04
N VAL A 196 1.24 7.82 -17.34
CA VAL A 196 -0.03 7.65 -18.06
C VAL A 196 -0.85 6.51 -17.47
N ARG A 197 -0.22 5.39 -17.13
CA ARG A 197 -0.87 4.28 -16.43
C ARG A 197 -1.46 4.71 -15.09
N LEU A 198 -0.70 5.45 -14.27
CA LEU A 198 -1.18 5.98 -12.99
C LEU A 198 -2.38 6.93 -13.17
N GLN A 199 -2.28 7.89 -14.09
CA GLN A 199 -3.39 8.80 -14.38
C GLN A 199 -4.66 8.06 -14.79
N HIS A 200 -4.51 7.00 -15.61
CA HIS A 200 -5.63 6.14 -16.01
C HIS A 200 -6.24 5.42 -14.80
N LEU A 201 -5.42 4.78 -13.99
CA LEU A 201 -5.87 4.00 -12.83
C LEU A 201 -6.50 4.88 -11.74
N PHE A 202 -5.93 6.06 -11.46
CA PHE A 202 -6.57 7.05 -10.57
C PHE A 202 -7.92 7.54 -11.11
N GLY A 203 -8.13 7.49 -12.42
CA GLY A 203 -9.39 7.89 -13.05
C GLY A 203 -10.48 6.81 -13.05
N GLN A 204 -10.15 5.55 -12.75
CA GLN A 204 -11.13 4.45 -12.78
C GLN A 204 -12.12 4.52 -11.60
N LYS A 205 -11.63 4.90 -10.40
CA LYS A 205 -12.46 5.30 -9.26
C LYS A 205 -11.92 6.62 -8.72
N PRO A 206 -12.33 7.76 -9.30
CA PRO A 206 -11.65 9.04 -9.12
C PRO A 206 -11.93 9.74 -7.78
N HIS A 207 -12.59 9.08 -6.83
CA HIS A 207 -13.10 9.74 -5.65
C HIS A 207 -12.46 9.20 -4.37
N GLU A 208 -11.93 10.12 -3.57
CA GLU A 208 -11.37 9.88 -2.25
C GLU A 208 -12.10 10.71 -1.19
N SER A 209 -12.06 10.27 0.06
CA SER A 209 -12.72 10.94 1.17
C SER A 209 -12.02 12.23 1.59
N GLY A 210 -12.72 13.35 1.43
CA GLY A 210 -12.29 14.62 2.00
C GLY A 210 -12.35 14.65 3.52
N LEU A 211 -13.29 13.91 4.13
CA LEU A 211 -13.35 13.78 5.59
C LEU A 211 -12.09 13.13 6.15
N ALA A 212 -11.69 11.97 5.61
CA ALA A 212 -10.44 11.30 6.00
C ALA A 212 -9.22 12.20 5.76
N LYS A 213 -9.16 12.89 4.61
CA LYS A 213 -8.08 13.85 4.30
C LYS A 213 -8.00 14.98 5.32
N ARG A 214 -9.12 15.59 5.69
CA ARG A 214 -9.17 16.63 6.72
C ARG A 214 -8.68 16.11 8.07
N GLN A 215 -9.06 14.89 8.47
CA GLN A 215 -8.60 14.25 9.71
C GLN A 215 -7.09 13.99 9.69
N ILE A 216 -6.54 13.48 8.59
CA ILE A 216 -5.09 13.30 8.41
C ILE A 216 -4.38 14.66 8.49
N ARG A 217 -4.88 15.68 7.81
CA ARG A 217 -4.29 17.02 7.82
C ARG A 217 -4.38 17.71 9.18
N ALA A 218 -5.47 17.52 9.91
CA ALA A 218 -5.63 17.99 11.29
C ALA A 218 -4.67 17.28 12.27
N GLY A 219 -4.24 16.07 11.91
CA GLY A 219 -3.25 15.29 12.65
C GLY A 219 -3.84 14.09 13.38
N VAL A 220 -3.49 12.91 12.90
CA VAL A 220 -3.82 11.63 13.54
C VAL A 220 -2.80 11.31 14.62
N ALA A 221 -3.26 11.06 15.84
CA ALA A 221 -2.40 10.64 16.95
C ALA A 221 -2.01 9.17 16.79
N VAL A 222 -0.75 8.86 17.10
CA VAL A 222 -0.23 7.49 17.16
C VAL A 222 0.29 7.23 18.57
N ASP A 223 -0.18 6.17 19.20
CA ASP A 223 0.27 5.74 20.52
C ASP A 223 1.48 4.79 20.38
N ARG A 224 2.68 5.35 20.49
CA ARG A 224 3.93 4.58 20.40
C ARG A 224 4.08 3.50 21.46
N SER A 225 3.41 3.64 22.60
CA SER A 225 3.51 2.64 23.67
C SER A 225 2.93 1.29 23.23
N ARG A 226 2.00 1.30 22.29
CA ARG A 226 1.40 0.12 21.70
C ARG A 226 2.24 -0.53 20.61
N LEU A 227 3.27 0.16 20.12
CA LEU A 227 4.18 -0.30 19.07
C LEU A 227 5.51 -0.83 19.64
N VAL A 228 5.68 -0.83 20.96
CA VAL A 228 6.92 -1.30 21.60
C VAL A 228 7.17 -2.76 21.26
N GLY A 229 8.38 -3.04 20.73
CA GLY A 229 8.79 -4.39 20.33
C GLY A 229 8.36 -4.80 18.92
N VAL A 230 7.58 -3.99 18.21
CA VAL A 230 7.26 -4.21 16.80
C VAL A 230 8.43 -3.67 15.96
N PRO A 231 9.08 -4.50 15.12
CA PRO A 231 10.09 -4.01 14.17
C PRO A 231 9.46 -3.04 13.18
N ILE A 232 10.06 -1.87 13.00
CA ILE A 232 9.55 -0.82 12.09
C ILE A 232 10.65 -0.39 11.12
N LEU A 233 10.33 -0.42 9.81
CA LEU A 233 11.14 0.17 8.76
C LEU A 233 10.43 1.40 8.19
N VAL A 234 11.14 2.51 8.09
CA VAL A 234 10.65 3.73 7.43
C VAL A 234 11.49 4.00 6.20
N VAL A 235 10.86 3.99 5.05
CA VAL A 235 11.46 4.29 3.74
C VAL A 235 11.09 5.70 3.34
N GLY A 236 12.09 6.54 3.03
CA GLY A 236 11.89 7.91 2.60
C GLY A 236 12.15 8.11 1.11
N ALA A 237 11.22 8.73 0.39
CA ALA A 237 11.41 9.23 -0.96
C ALA A 237 12.09 10.62 -0.93
N GLY A 238 13.01 10.88 -1.85
CA GLY A 238 13.85 12.09 -1.82
C GLY A 238 13.67 13.05 -3.00
N LEU A 239 12.91 12.71 -4.03
CA LEU A 239 12.71 13.60 -5.18
C LEU A 239 11.73 14.75 -4.86
N ALA A 240 11.87 15.85 -5.62
CA ALA A 240 11.00 17.01 -5.51
C ALA A 240 9.52 16.61 -5.68
N GLY A 241 8.63 17.24 -4.92
CA GLY A 241 7.19 16.93 -4.91
C GLY A 241 6.79 15.79 -3.97
N THR A 242 7.75 15.07 -3.40
CA THR A 242 7.51 14.03 -2.39
C THR A 242 7.54 14.59 -0.97
N ARG A 243 7.16 13.78 0.02
CA ARG A 243 7.35 14.12 1.42
C ARG A 243 8.85 14.20 1.72
N SER A 244 9.22 15.16 2.58
CA SER A 244 10.61 15.39 2.91
C SER A 244 11.27 14.12 3.49
N ALA A 245 12.42 13.73 2.93
CA ALA A 245 13.26 12.66 3.49
C ALA A 245 13.56 12.89 4.98
N ALA A 246 13.78 14.14 5.38
CA ALA A 246 13.94 14.53 6.79
C ALA A 246 12.68 14.25 7.63
N GLY A 247 11.49 14.25 7.03
CA GLY A 247 10.25 13.84 7.69
C GLY A 247 10.22 12.34 7.98
N ALA A 248 10.64 11.53 7.01
CA ALA A 248 10.73 10.08 7.14
C ALA A 248 11.79 9.67 8.18
N GLU A 249 12.96 10.32 8.17
CA GLU A 249 14.01 10.09 9.16
C GLU A 249 13.51 10.40 10.58
N ARG A 250 12.89 11.57 10.78
CA ARG A 250 12.27 11.92 12.08
C ARG A 250 11.18 10.94 12.49
N LEU A 251 10.42 10.39 11.55
CA LEU A 251 9.41 9.38 11.84
C LEU A 251 10.06 8.09 12.34
N ALA A 252 11.15 7.64 11.71
CA ALA A 252 11.91 6.48 12.15
C ALA A 252 12.47 6.67 13.57
N ASP A 253 13.14 7.80 13.80
CA ASP A 253 13.68 8.13 15.13
C ASP A 253 12.58 8.17 16.19
N TRP A 254 11.46 8.81 15.87
CA TRP A 254 10.33 8.94 16.78
C TRP A 254 9.68 7.60 17.12
N LEU A 255 9.65 6.65 16.17
CA LEU A 255 9.13 5.29 16.36
C LEU A 255 10.17 4.34 16.97
N GLY A 256 11.45 4.70 17.02
CA GLY A 256 12.54 3.80 17.38
C GLY A 256 12.77 2.71 16.31
N GLY A 257 12.46 3.02 15.06
CA GLY A 257 12.58 2.14 13.89
C GLY A 257 13.86 2.34 13.08
N THR A 258 14.01 1.56 12.03
CA THR A 258 15.10 1.71 11.05
C THR A 258 14.69 2.69 9.96
N TYR A 259 15.59 3.58 9.55
CA TYR A 259 15.41 4.46 8.41
C TYR A 259 16.20 3.98 7.20
N GLU A 260 15.56 3.94 6.03
CA GLU A 260 16.20 3.62 4.76
C GLU A 260 15.87 4.70 3.71
N PRO A 261 16.86 5.54 3.30
CA PRO A 261 16.63 6.61 2.35
C PRO A 261 16.72 6.13 0.90
N PHE A 262 15.73 6.50 0.08
CA PHE A 262 15.75 6.35 -1.37
C PHE A 262 15.73 7.73 -2.04
N GLY A 263 16.86 8.45 -1.95
CA GLY A 263 17.00 9.84 -2.36
C GLY A 263 16.70 10.14 -3.83
N ALA A 264 16.86 9.15 -4.71
CA ALA A 264 16.61 9.25 -6.14
C ALA A 264 15.19 8.80 -6.55
N HIS A 265 14.31 8.49 -5.59
CA HIS A 265 12.97 7.97 -5.86
C HIS A 265 11.89 9.00 -5.49
N SER A 266 10.84 9.03 -6.30
CA SER A 266 9.62 9.79 -6.04
C SER A 266 8.64 8.96 -5.20
N HIS A 267 7.59 9.61 -4.69
CA HIS A 267 6.54 8.96 -3.89
C HIS A 267 6.01 7.68 -4.55
N TYR A 268 5.57 7.78 -5.80
CA TYR A 268 5.06 6.61 -6.54
C TYR A 268 6.17 5.74 -7.13
N GLY A 269 7.36 6.29 -7.36
CA GLY A 269 8.52 5.52 -7.81
C GLY A 269 8.95 4.43 -6.84
N LEU A 270 8.72 4.62 -5.54
CA LEU A 270 8.96 3.58 -4.52
C LEU A 270 8.13 2.31 -4.77
N VAL A 271 6.97 2.42 -5.40
CA VAL A 271 6.02 1.29 -5.53
C VAL A 271 5.81 0.80 -6.95
N ILE A 272 5.81 1.70 -7.95
CA ILE A 272 5.48 1.33 -9.33
C ILE A 272 6.60 1.53 -10.35
N GLY A 273 7.63 2.30 -10.03
CA GLY A 273 8.70 2.59 -10.97
C GLY A 273 9.37 1.30 -11.45
N GLU A 274 9.47 1.10 -12.77
CA GLU A 274 9.93 -0.17 -13.37
C GLU A 274 11.31 -0.59 -12.88
N SER A 275 12.23 0.36 -12.75
CA SER A 275 13.60 0.12 -12.27
C SER A 275 13.80 0.41 -10.79
N SER A 276 12.96 1.27 -10.19
CA SER A 276 13.13 1.72 -8.81
C SER A 276 12.49 0.81 -7.77
N PHE A 277 11.32 0.20 -8.09
CA PHE A 277 10.61 -0.64 -7.13
C PHE A 277 11.46 -1.80 -6.60
N GLN A 278 12.32 -2.40 -7.45
CA GLN A 278 13.09 -3.58 -7.06
C GLN A 278 14.11 -3.28 -5.97
N GLN A 279 14.77 -2.13 -6.03
CA GLN A 279 15.71 -1.70 -4.99
C GLN A 279 15.00 -1.54 -3.64
N VAL A 280 13.81 -0.93 -3.64
CA VAL A 280 13.00 -0.77 -2.43
C VAL A 280 12.51 -2.13 -1.93
N ALA A 281 12.02 -3.00 -2.82
CA ALA A 281 11.56 -4.34 -2.46
C ALA A 281 12.69 -5.21 -1.89
N ASP A 282 13.92 -5.08 -2.41
CA ASP A 282 15.11 -5.76 -1.88
C ASP A 282 15.46 -5.25 -0.46
N GLY A 283 15.39 -3.94 -0.20
CA GLY A 283 15.57 -3.35 1.13
C GLY A 283 14.51 -3.85 2.12
N VAL A 284 13.24 -3.80 1.72
CA VAL A 284 12.14 -4.34 2.54
C VAL A 284 12.33 -5.82 2.83
N ARG A 285 12.72 -6.61 1.82
CA ARG A 285 13.01 -8.04 1.99
C ARG A 285 14.16 -8.27 2.98
N ALA A 286 15.25 -7.55 2.84
CA ALA A 286 16.39 -7.65 3.75
C ALA A 286 16.01 -7.34 5.20
N PHE A 287 15.18 -6.30 5.41
CA PHE A 287 14.62 -5.97 6.71
C PHE A 287 13.78 -7.11 7.28
N LEU A 288 12.84 -7.66 6.51
CA LEU A 288 12.00 -8.78 6.94
C LEU A 288 12.83 -10.02 7.29
N GLU A 289 13.82 -10.37 6.46
CA GLU A 289 14.73 -11.52 6.69
C GLU A 289 15.59 -11.34 7.95
N SER A 290 16.07 -10.12 8.23
CA SER A 290 16.87 -9.84 9.44
C SER A 290 16.06 -10.04 10.72
N HIS A 291 14.73 -9.90 10.66
CA HIS A 291 13.79 -10.14 11.76
C HIS A 291 13.16 -11.56 11.72
N ARG A 292 13.61 -12.43 10.80
CA ARG A 292 13.11 -13.82 10.64
C ARG A 292 11.61 -13.92 10.35
N LEU A 293 11.11 -13.01 9.54
CA LEU A 293 9.70 -12.89 9.15
C LEU A 293 9.39 -13.54 7.80
#